data_a0d87a197e68b34698e958bbfd3ee957
#
_entry.id   a0d87a197e68b34698e958bbfd3ee957
#
_cell.length_a   1.000
_cell.length_b   1.000
_cell.length_c   1.000
_cell.angle_alpha   90.00
_cell.angle_beta   90.00
_cell.angle_gamma   90.00
#
_symmetry.space_group_name_H-M   'P 1'
#
loop_
_entity.id
_entity.type
_entity.pdbx_description
1 polymer ?
#
loop_
_entity_poly.entity_id
_entity_poly.type
_entity_poly.pdbx_seq_one_letter_code
_entity_poly.pdbx_strand_id
1 'polypeptide(L)'
;VVSVHDGARPFVTAKTADKVALEAFRHGAALAAVRAKDTVKICDDGVVTATPDRSGLWLAQTPQAARKADYLAAAEKLDVNDARITDDASVMELYGIKPFIVEGSYDNIKLTTKEDIAMAEYIIGKTGTPKLRVGHGYDVHRLVEGRKLILCGVEVPNKDNLGLLGHSDADVAVHALMDAMLGAVALGDIGRHFPDSDSRYKGISSMKLLEHVRKLLDGKNAHVTNADITIVAEKPKLAKFIPDMQRSIAAALGLDTDDVNVKATTEEGLGIAGEGIAAHAVCMVEKIG
;
A
#
# COMPACT_ATOMS: atom_id res chain seq x y z
N VAL A 1 -35.84 -13.09 7.30
CA VAL A 1 -35.15 -13.10 6.00
C VAL A 1 -33.93 -14.04 6.13
N VAL A 2 -33.65 -14.80 5.06
CA VAL A 2 -32.38 -15.48 4.83
C VAL A 2 -31.65 -14.72 3.73
N SER A 3 -30.34 -14.59 3.87
CA SER A 3 -29.48 -13.91 2.88
C SER A 3 -28.28 -14.82 2.58
N VAL A 4 -28.01 -15.01 1.31
CA VAL A 4 -26.87 -15.78 0.80
C VAL A 4 -25.88 -14.81 0.17
N HIS A 5 -24.60 -15.00 0.47
CA HIS A 5 -23.55 -14.15 -0.05
C HIS A 5 -22.32 -14.97 -0.47
N ASP A 6 -21.80 -14.68 -1.64
CA ASP A 6 -20.56 -15.28 -2.14
C ASP A 6 -19.36 -14.89 -1.26
N GLY A 7 -18.71 -15.86 -0.63
CA GLY A 7 -17.46 -15.61 0.11
C GLY A 7 -16.34 -15.02 -0.74
N ALA A 8 -16.44 -15.11 -2.08
CA ALA A 8 -15.52 -14.51 -3.03
C ALA A 8 -15.82 -13.05 -3.41
N ARG A 9 -16.79 -12.37 -2.74
CA ARG A 9 -17.11 -10.95 -2.96
C ARG A 9 -16.81 -10.12 -1.70
N PRO A 10 -15.54 -9.77 -1.45
CA PRO A 10 -15.14 -9.12 -0.19
C PRO A 10 -15.58 -7.65 -0.05
N PHE A 11 -16.09 -7.02 -1.13
CA PHE A 11 -16.40 -5.58 -1.16
C PHE A 11 -17.88 -5.25 -0.99
N VAL A 12 -18.68 -6.19 -0.49
CA VAL A 12 -20.05 -5.88 -0.11
C VAL A 12 -20.07 -4.88 1.05
N THR A 13 -20.94 -3.88 0.96
CA THR A 13 -21.10 -2.91 2.05
C THR A 13 -22.28 -3.33 2.95
N ALA A 14 -22.21 -3.01 4.25
CA ALA A 14 -23.32 -3.20 5.18
C ALA A 14 -24.61 -2.55 4.64
N LYS A 15 -24.50 -1.34 4.07
CA LYS A 15 -25.62 -0.62 3.45
C LYS A 15 -26.30 -1.42 2.34
N THR A 16 -25.53 -2.10 1.48
CA THR A 16 -26.08 -2.95 0.42
C THR A 16 -26.77 -4.17 1.01
N ALA A 17 -26.13 -4.83 1.98
CA ALA A 17 -26.70 -6.01 2.64
C ALA A 17 -28.01 -5.69 3.37
N ASP A 18 -28.05 -4.61 4.13
CA ASP A 18 -29.25 -4.16 4.85
C ASP A 18 -30.38 -3.83 3.88
N LYS A 19 -30.07 -3.13 2.76
CA LYS A 19 -31.07 -2.78 1.76
C LYS A 19 -31.64 -4.01 1.08
N VAL A 20 -30.80 -4.99 0.70
CA VAL A 20 -31.26 -6.25 0.11
C VAL A 20 -32.15 -7.03 1.09
N ALA A 21 -31.78 -7.12 2.35
CA ALA A 21 -32.59 -7.79 3.38
C ALA A 21 -33.95 -7.08 3.59
N LEU A 22 -33.97 -5.75 3.59
CA LEU A 22 -35.19 -4.97 3.74
C LEU A 22 -36.13 -5.16 2.55
N GLU A 23 -35.61 -5.08 1.32
CA GLU A 23 -36.42 -5.26 0.11
C GLU A 23 -36.90 -6.72 -0.03
N ALA A 24 -36.10 -7.70 0.37
CA ALA A 24 -36.55 -9.10 0.44
C ALA A 24 -37.70 -9.28 1.43
N PHE A 25 -37.66 -8.60 2.58
CA PHE A 25 -38.77 -8.61 3.54
C PHE A 25 -40.05 -8.02 2.93
N ARG A 26 -39.94 -6.96 2.14
CA ARG A 26 -41.09 -6.27 1.52
C ARG A 26 -41.68 -7.05 0.35
N HIS A 27 -40.82 -7.54 -0.55
CA HIS A 27 -41.20 -8.09 -1.86
C HIS A 27 -41.17 -9.63 -1.92
N GLY A 28 -40.72 -10.32 -0.86
CA GLY A 28 -40.58 -11.78 -0.83
C GLY A 28 -39.16 -12.22 -1.14
N ALA A 29 -38.50 -11.61 -2.14
CA ALA A 29 -37.10 -11.81 -2.48
C ALA A 29 -36.47 -10.54 -3.05
N ALA A 30 -35.14 -10.39 -2.93
CA ALA A 30 -34.36 -9.30 -3.50
C ALA A 30 -32.91 -9.73 -3.72
N LEU A 31 -32.22 -9.07 -4.64
CA LEU A 31 -30.81 -9.28 -4.93
C LEU A 31 -30.08 -7.97 -5.21
N ALA A 32 -28.79 -7.95 -4.90
CA ALA A 32 -27.90 -6.90 -5.40
C ALA A 32 -27.61 -7.13 -6.88
N ALA A 33 -27.64 -6.11 -7.70
CA ALA A 33 -27.28 -6.20 -9.12
C ALA A 33 -26.75 -4.84 -9.63
N VAL A 34 -25.99 -4.87 -10.74
CA VAL A 34 -25.55 -3.67 -11.47
C VAL A 34 -26.03 -3.71 -12.91
N ARG A 35 -26.19 -2.55 -13.54
CA ARG A 35 -26.58 -2.48 -14.95
C ARG A 35 -25.48 -3.03 -15.85
N ALA A 36 -25.84 -3.74 -16.92
CA ALA A 36 -24.88 -4.14 -17.94
C ALA A 36 -24.29 -2.88 -18.62
N LYS A 37 -22.95 -2.78 -18.65
CA LYS A 37 -22.24 -1.67 -19.33
C LYS A 37 -22.08 -1.94 -20.81
N ASP A 38 -21.80 -3.19 -21.17
CA ASP A 38 -21.54 -3.59 -22.53
C ASP A 38 -22.82 -4.05 -23.24
N THR A 39 -22.77 -4.06 -24.57
CA THR A 39 -23.84 -4.62 -25.37
C THR A 39 -23.78 -6.15 -25.28
N VAL A 40 -24.84 -6.78 -24.77
CA VAL A 40 -24.95 -8.23 -24.65
C VAL A 40 -25.46 -8.81 -25.97
N LYS A 41 -24.82 -9.90 -26.42
CA LYS A 41 -25.22 -10.67 -27.59
C LYS A 41 -25.68 -12.07 -27.18
N ILE A 42 -26.80 -12.53 -27.71
CA ILE A 42 -27.20 -13.93 -27.62
C ILE A 42 -26.63 -14.63 -28.87
N CYS A 43 -25.91 -15.72 -28.67
CA CYS A 43 -25.26 -16.45 -29.75
C CYS A 43 -25.68 -17.91 -29.70
N ASP A 44 -25.78 -18.53 -30.91
CA ASP A 44 -25.93 -19.95 -31.10
C ASP A 44 -24.85 -20.40 -32.09
N ASP A 45 -24.07 -21.42 -31.72
CA ASP A 45 -22.93 -21.94 -32.49
C ASP A 45 -21.99 -20.84 -33.07
N GLY A 46 -21.66 -19.84 -32.22
CA GLY A 46 -20.79 -18.72 -32.60
C GLY A 46 -21.43 -17.61 -33.43
N VAL A 47 -22.71 -17.78 -33.85
CA VAL A 47 -23.46 -16.80 -34.62
C VAL A 47 -24.39 -15.99 -33.72
N VAL A 48 -24.36 -14.65 -33.85
CA VAL A 48 -25.25 -13.76 -33.10
C VAL A 48 -26.69 -13.95 -33.55
N THR A 49 -27.56 -14.35 -32.63
CA THR A 49 -29.00 -14.57 -32.91
C THR A 49 -29.88 -13.42 -32.43
N ALA A 50 -29.44 -12.70 -31.37
CA ALA A 50 -30.18 -11.54 -30.86
C ALA A 50 -29.26 -10.55 -30.10
N THR A 51 -29.77 -9.31 -29.99
CA THR A 51 -29.18 -8.27 -29.16
C THR A 51 -30.30 -7.71 -28.28
N PRO A 52 -30.38 -8.11 -27.00
CA PRO A 52 -31.42 -7.63 -26.11
C PRO A 52 -31.19 -6.13 -25.76
N ASP A 53 -32.29 -5.42 -25.43
CA ASP A 53 -32.21 -4.04 -25.00
C ASP A 53 -31.46 -3.98 -23.67
N ARG A 54 -30.30 -3.30 -23.68
CA ARG A 54 -29.42 -3.14 -22.52
C ARG A 54 -30.09 -2.39 -21.34
N SER A 55 -31.09 -1.54 -21.61
CA SER A 55 -31.76 -0.76 -20.58
C SER A 55 -32.44 -1.63 -19.51
N GLY A 56 -32.84 -2.82 -19.86
CA GLY A 56 -33.42 -3.82 -18.96
C GLY A 56 -32.46 -4.87 -18.41
N LEU A 57 -31.18 -4.83 -18.79
CA LEU A 57 -30.23 -5.87 -18.40
C LEU A 57 -29.45 -5.49 -17.13
N TRP A 58 -29.49 -6.43 -16.18
CA TRP A 58 -28.77 -6.33 -14.92
C TRP A 58 -27.86 -7.55 -14.73
N LEU A 59 -26.69 -7.32 -14.21
CA LEU A 59 -25.73 -8.36 -13.82
C LEU A 59 -25.94 -8.67 -12.34
N ALA A 60 -26.40 -9.88 -12.04
CA ALA A 60 -26.67 -10.34 -10.69
C ALA A 60 -25.38 -10.38 -9.86
N GLN A 61 -25.49 -9.90 -8.64
CA GLN A 61 -24.47 -9.98 -7.60
C GLN A 61 -25.06 -10.66 -6.36
N THR A 62 -24.28 -10.81 -5.35
CA THR A 62 -24.75 -11.12 -4.01
C THR A 62 -24.47 -9.95 -3.04
N PRO A 63 -25.24 -9.75 -1.95
CA PRO A 63 -26.20 -10.69 -1.37
C PRO A 63 -27.48 -10.86 -2.20
N GLN A 64 -28.04 -12.07 -2.11
CA GLN A 64 -29.39 -12.41 -2.53
C GLN A 64 -30.17 -12.85 -1.31
N ALA A 65 -31.38 -12.37 -1.14
CA ALA A 65 -32.16 -12.63 0.06
C ALA A 65 -33.62 -12.94 -0.23
N ALA A 66 -34.23 -13.73 0.62
CA ALA A 66 -35.63 -14.05 0.56
C ALA A 66 -36.27 -14.16 1.97
N ARG A 67 -37.60 -14.11 2.04
CA ARG A 67 -38.29 -14.50 3.27
C ARG A 67 -37.98 -15.95 3.54
N LYS A 68 -37.59 -16.28 4.77
CA LYS A 68 -37.15 -17.62 5.15
C LYS A 68 -38.22 -18.70 4.86
N ALA A 69 -39.50 -18.41 5.14
CA ALA A 69 -40.57 -19.36 4.89
C ALA A 69 -40.73 -19.67 3.40
N ASP A 70 -40.69 -18.65 2.56
CA ASP A 70 -40.83 -18.77 1.09
C ASP A 70 -39.65 -19.52 0.50
N TYR A 71 -38.42 -19.24 0.96
CA TYR A 71 -37.21 -19.91 0.52
C TYR A 71 -37.20 -21.41 0.88
N LEU A 72 -37.60 -21.76 2.09
CA LEU A 72 -37.71 -23.16 2.52
C LEU A 72 -38.79 -23.90 1.70
N ALA A 73 -39.96 -23.29 1.50
CA ALA A 73 -41.01 -23.87 0.70
C ALA A 73 -40.63 -24.06 -0.77
N ALA A 74 -39.80 -23.14 -1.35
CA ALA A 74 -39.22 -23.25 -2.65
C ALA A 74 -38.26 -24.44 -2.73
N ALA A 75 -37.33 -24.54 -1.74
CA ALA A 75 -36.34 -25.61 -1.67
C ALA A 75 -36.94 -27.01 -1.54
N GLU A 76 -38.10 -27.13 -0.89
CA GLU A 76 -38.84 -28.41 -0.75
C GLU A 76 -39.52 -28.84 -2.03
N LYS A 77 -39.91 -27.89 -2.91
CA LYS A 77 -40.70 -28.16 -4.13
C LYS A 77 -39.86 -28.26 -5.38
N LEU A 78 -38.71 -27.66 -5.44
CA LEU A 78 -37.87 -27.62 -6.63
C LEU A 78 -36.81 -28.72 -6.57
N ASP A 79 -36.53 -29.32 -7.75
CA ASP A 79 -35.38 -30.19 -7.92
C ASP A 79 -34.10 -29.34 -7.91
N VAL A 80 -33.21 -29.58 -6.98
CA VAL A 80 -31.91 -28.87 -6.86
C VAL A 80 -31.00 -29.06 -8.07
N ASN A 81 -31.27 -30.07 -8.93
CA ASN A 81 -30.56 -30.33 -10.17
C ASN A 81 -31.21 -29.68 -11.41
N ASP A 82 -32.26 -28.87 -11.21
CA ASP A 82 -32.88 -28.17 -12.34
C ASP A 82 -31.87 -27.16 -12.92
N ALA A 83 -31.53 -27.35 -14.19
CA ALA A 83 -30.54 -26.51 -14.92
C ALA A 83 -30.91 -25.02 -14.99
N ARG A 84 -32.16 -24.66 -14.67
CA ARG A 84 -32.61 -23.26 -14.55
C ARG A 84 -32.21 -22.59 -13.25
N ILE A 85 -31.82 -23.37 -12.25
CA ILE A 85 -31.31 -22.84 -10.98
C ILE A 85 -29.83 -22.47 -11.17
N THR A 86 -29.57 -21.19 -11.35
CA THR A 86 -28.21 -20.64 -11.52
C THR A 86 -27.72 -19.87 -10.31
N ASP A 87 -28.65 -19.39 -9.47
CA ASP A 87 -28.39 -18.65 -8.24
C ASP A 87 -29.63 -18.71 -7.32
N ASP A 88 -29.53 -18.13 -6.10
CA ASP A 88 -30.63 -18.14 -5.13
C ASP A 88 -31.83 -17.32 -5.59
N ALA A 89 -31.63 -16.28 -6.41
CA ALA A 89 -32.71 -15.49 -6.98
C ALA A 89 -33.53 -16.35 -7.96
N SER A 90 -32.90 -17.18 -8.78
CA SER A 90 -33.55 -18.06 -9.72
C SER A 90 -34.44 -19.16 -9.06
N VAL A 91 -34.04 -19.58 -7.84
CA VAL A 91 -34.89 -20.44 -6.99
C VAL A 91 -36.23 -19.76 -6.69
N MET A 92 -36.18 -18.50 -6.33
CA MET A 92 -37.39 -17.72 -6.00
C MET A 92 -38.24 -17.45 -7.28
N GLU A 93 -37.60 -17.17 -8.40
CA GLU A 93 -38.28 -16.98 -9.69
C GLU A 93 -39.05 -18.22 -10.09
N LEU A 94 -38.42 -19.39 -10.03
CA LEU A 94 -39.07 -20.69 -10.33
C LEU A 94 -40.20 -21.03 -9.36
N TYR A 95 -40.11 -20.58 -8.13
CA TYR A 95 -41.17 -20.70 -7.11
C TYR A 95 -42.34 -19.72 -7.37
N GLY A 96 -42.15 -18.73 -8.24
CA GLY A 96 -43.19 -17.74 -8.63
C GLY A 96 -43.07 -16.40 -7.89
N ILE A 97 -42.00 -16.18 -7.16
CA ILE A 97 -41.69 -14.89 -6.51
C ILE A 97 -40.64 -14.16 -7.36
N LYS A 98 -40.96 -12.96 -7.84
CA LYS A 98 -40.04 -12.13 -8.63
C LYS A 98 -39.14 -11.34 -7.71
N PRO A 99 -37.81 -11.58 -7.68
CA PRO A 99 -36.90 -10.84 -6.82
C PRO A 99 -36.82 -9.36 -7.19
N PHE A 100 -36.77 -8.49 -6.18
CA PHE A 100 -36.59 -7.06 -6.35
C PHE A 100 -35.08 -6.72 -6.52
N ILE A 101 -34.74 -5.90 -7.53
CA ILE A 101 -33.37 -5.49 -7.75
C ILE A 101 -33.01 -4.33 -6.83
N VAL A 102 -31.96 -4.52 -6.07
CA VAL A 102 -31.27 -3.46 -5.32
C VAL A 102 -30.00 -3.09 -6.07
N GLU A 103 -29.86 -1.82 -6.42
CA GLU A 103 -28.65 -1.35 -7.10
C GLU A 103 -27.43 -1.56 -6.22
N GLY A 104 -26.50 -2.36 -6.71
CA GLY A 104 -25.24 -2.71 -6.07
C GLY A 104 -24.11 -1.75 -6.48
N SER A 105 -22.87 -2.22 -6.36
CA SER A 105 -21.67 -1.49 -6.79
C SER A 105 -20.87 -2.33 -7.77
N TYR A 106 -20.27 -1.67 -8.77
CA TYR A 106 -19.29 -2.32 -9.64
C TYR A 106 -18.02 -2.72 -8.90
N ASP A 107 -17.75 -2.12 -7.72
CA ASP A 107 -16.65 -2.54 -6.86
C ASP A 107 -16.95 -3.85 -6.11
N ASN A 108 -18.21 -4.31 -6.05
CA ASN A 108 -18.60 -5.60 -5.46
C ASN A 108 -18.30 -6.77 -6.41
N ILE A 109 -17.05 -6.85 -6.88
CA ILE A 109 -16.56 -7.88 -7.80
C ILE A 109 -16.52 -9.26 -7.12
N LYS A 110 -16.59 -10.32 -7.94
CA LYS A 110 -16.34 -11.69 -7.50
C LYS A 110 -14.91 -12.06 -7.86
N LEU A 111 -14.10 -12.43 -6.89
CA LEU A 111 -12.70 -12.84 -7.08
C LEU A 111 -12.65 -14.26 -7.62
N THR A 112 -12.46 -14.43 -8.92
CA THR A 112 -12.44 -15.72 -9.62
C THR A 112 -11.20 -15.92 -10.47
N THR A 113 -10.54 -14.83 -10.88
CA THR A 113 -9.34 -14.85 -11.73
C THR A 113 -8.18 -14.07 -11.08
N LYS A 114 -6.98 -14.18 -11.64
CA LYS A 114 -5.82 -13.41 -11.18
C LYS A 114 -6.00 -11.91 -11.43
N GLU A 115 -6.68 -11.55 -12.50
CA GLU A 115 -7.01 -10.17 -12.85
C GLU A 115 -7.96 -9.54 -11.84
N ASP A 116 -8.87 -10.34 -11.26
CA ASP A 116 -9.76 -9.89 -10.19
C ASP A 116 -8.98 -9.53 -8.91
N ILE A 117 -7.87 -10.20 -8.64
CA ILE A 117 -6.99 -9.88 -7.50
C ILE A 117 -6.35 -8.51 -7.69
N ALA A 118 -5.81 -8.23 -8.88
CA ALA A 118 -5.24 -6.91 -9.19
C ALA A 118 -6.31 -5.79 -9.10
N MET A 119 -7.54 -6.09 -9.55
CA MET A 119 -8.66 -5.16 -9.39
C MET A 119 -9.05 -4.97 -7.92
N ALA A 120 -9.00 -6.03 -7.11
CA ALA A 120 -9.27 -5.94 -5.67
C ALA A 120 -8.24 -5.07 -4.96
N GLU A 121 -6.95 -5.24 -5.27
CA GLU A 121 -5.88 -4.37 -4.75
C GLU A 121 -6.11 -2.90 -5.13
N TYR A 122 -6.49 -2.66 -6.39
CA TYR A 122 -6.86 -1.31 -6.84
C TYR A 122 -8.08 -0.75 -6.09
N ILE A 123 -9.13 -1.56 -5.84
CA ILE A 123 -10.32 -1.14 -5.08
C ILE A 123 -9.94 -0.81 -3.63
N ILE A 124 -9.10 -1.64 -2.98
CA ILE A 124 -8.57 -1.37 -1.64
C ILE A 124 -7.75 -0.06 -1.64
N GLY A 125 -6.93 0.15 -2.66
CA GLY A 125 -6.15 1.38 -2.84
C GLY A 125 -7.00 2.63 -3.18
N LYS A 126 -8.24 2.47 -3.67
CA LYS A 126 -9.16 3.60 -3.97
C LYS A 126 -9.58 4.41 -2.74
N THR A 127 -9.40 3.91 -1.53
CA THR A 127 -9.68 4.68 -0.31
C THR A 127 -8.74 5.87 -0.13
N GLY A 128 -7.73 6.02 -1.00
CA GLY A 128 -6.92 7.21 -1.20
C GLY A 128 -6.05 7.02 -2.43
N THR A 129 -6.13 7.90 -3.42
CA THR A 129 -5.15 7.91 -4.52
C THR A 129 -3.76 8.10 -3.91
N PRO A 130 -2.82 7.16 -4.11
CA PRO A 130 -1.48 7.32 -3.57
C PRO A 130 -0.86 8.63 -4.08
N LYS A 131 -0.41 9.47 -3.16
CA LYS A 131 0.30 10.70 -3.51
C LYS A 131 1.78 10.43 -3.40
N LEU A 132 2.47 10.48 -4.53
CA LEU A 132 3.93 10.45 -4.55
C LEU A 132 4.46 11.79 -4.00
N ARG A 133 5.42 11.69 -3.10
CA ARG A 133 6.11 12.81 -2.48
C ARG A 133 7.61 12.58 -2.57
N VAL A 134 8.35 13.65 -2.79
CA VAL A 134 9.80 13.64 -2.81
C VAL A 134 10.30 14.41 -1.59
N GLY A 135 11.28 13.85 -0.92
CA GLY A 135 12.03 14.55 0.11
C GLY A 135 13.50 14.63 -0.25
N HIS A 136 14.16 15.68 0.19
CA HIS A 136 15.60 15.89 0.10
C HIS A 136 16.13 16.24 1.48
N GLY A 137 17.25 15.65 1.87
CA GLY A 137 18.00 15.97 3.08
C GLY A 137 19.47 16.19 2.78
N TYR A 138 20.09 17.01 3.58
CA TYR A 138 21.52 17.30 3.55
C TYR A 138 22.02 17.38 4.97
N ASP A 139 23.13 16.70 5.27
CA ASP A 139 23.80 16.82 6.54
C ASP A 139 25.32 16.80 6.35
N VAL A 140 26.06 17.37 7.33
CA VAL A 140 27.51 17.47 7.30
C VAL A 140 28.08 17.43 8.70
N HIS A 141 29.09 16.58 8.90
CA HIS A 141 29.79 16.45 10.16
C HIS A 141 31.30 16.57 9.99
N ARG A 142 31.95 17.19 10.97
CA ARG A 142 33.41 17.34 11.03
C ARG A 142 34.07 16.01 11.41
N LEU A 143 35.21 15.70 10.79
CA LEU A 143 36.09 14.61 11.19
C LEU A 143 36.88 14.98 12.45
N VAL A 144 36.93 14.07 13.42
CA VAL A 144 37.68 14.22 14.68
C VAL A 144 38.35 12.88 15.04
N GLU A 145 39.47 12.98 15.79
CA GLU A 145 40.18 11.79 16.26
C GLU A 145 39.42 11.02 17.35
N GLY A 146 39.69 9.73 17.44
CA GLY A 146 39.18 8.87 18.50
C GLY A 146 37.73 8.43 18.39
N ARG A 147 37.08 8.72 17.29
CA ARG A 147 35.70 8.23 16.99
C ARG A 147 35.68 7.20 15.85
N LYS A 148 34.75 6.27 15.96
CA LYS A 148 34.45 5.36 14.85
C LYS A 148 33.79 6.14 13.72
N LEU A 149 34.13 5.80 12.49
CA LEU A 149 33.42 6.29 11.32
C LEU A 149 32.30 5.31 10.97
N ILE A 150 31.05 5.76 11.11
CA ILE A 150 29.86 4.98 10.79
C ILE A 150 29.12 5.70 9.68
N LEU A 151 28.79 4.99 8.59
CA LEU A 151 28.05 5.51 7.44
C LEU A 151 27.03 4.48 7.00
N CYS A 152 25.74 4.87 6.90
CA CYS A 152 24.62 3.99 6.63
C CYS A 152 24.56 2.77 7.58
N GLY A 153 24.92 2.97 8.86
CA GLY A 153 24.99 1.92 9.86
C GLY A 153 26.20 0.97 9.76
N VAL A 154 27.10 1.19 8.80
CA VAL A 154 28.31 0.36 8.58
C VAL A 154 29.52 1.05 9.14
N GLU A 155 30.31 0.34 9.99
CA GLU A 155 31.60 0.83 10.48
C GLU A 155 32.63 0.77 9.34
N VAL A 156 33.17 1.93 9.00
CA VAL A 156 34.18 2.09 7.96
C VAL A 156 35.54 2.27 8.60
N PRO A 157 36.46 1.28 8.55
CA PRO A 157 37.78 1.39 9.10
C PRO A 157 38.55 2.56 8.46
N ASN A 158 39.02 3.48 9.31
CA ASN A 158 39.83 4.62 8.91
C ASN A 158 41.22 4.52 9.53
N LYS A 159 42.25 4.55 8.71
CA LYS A 159 43.66 4.41 9.15
C LYS A 159 44.12 5.58 10.02
N ASP A 160 43.49 6.75 9.84
CA ASP A 160 43.83 7.97 10.58
C ASP A 160 43.07 8.07 11.91
N ASN A 161 42.34 7.00 12.32
CA ASN A 161 41.53 6.96 13.54
C ASN A 161 40.52 8.14 13.66
N LEU A 162 40.02 8.61 12.48
CA LEU A 162 39.06 9.70 12.38
C LEU A 162 37.65 9.17 12.24
N GLY A 163 36.70 9.76 12.96
CA GLY A 163 35.26 9.54 12.79
C GLY A 163 34.51 10.85 12.88
N LEU A 164 33.20 10.82 12.71
CA LEU A 164 32.39 12.05 12.66
C LEU A 164 32.01 12.55 14.05
N LEU A 165 32.05 13.86 14.25
CA LEU A 165 31.62 14.55 15.45
C LEU A 165 30.11 14.77 15.41
N GLY A 166 29.38 14.28 16.39
CA GLY A 166 27.95 14.49 16.56
C GLY A 166 27.46 13.98 17.91
N HIS A 167 26.18 14.22 18.20
CA HIS A 167 25.55 13.86 19.46
C HIS A 167 25.22 12.35 19.55
N SER A 168 24.81 11.76 18.42
CA SER A 168 24.57 10.31 18.21
C SER A 168 25.87 9.60 17.81
N ASP A 169 25.80 8.53 17.05
CA ASP A 169 26.93 7.91 16.34
C ASP A 169 27.43 8.77 15.15
N ALA A 170 26.73 9.89 14.86
CA ALA A 170 27.07 10.88 13.83
C ALA A 170 27.07 10.31 12.39
N ASP A 171 26.18 9.37 12.11
CA ASP A 171 25.99 8.83 10.75
C ASP A 171 25.31 9.87 9.86
N VAL A 172 26.12 10.67 9.21
CA VAL A 172 25.67 11.80 8.35
C VAL A 172 24.77 11.36 7.21
N ALA A 173 24.98 10.14 6.69
CA ALA A 173 24.17 9.60 5.58
C ALA A 173 22.76 9.23 6.05
N VAL A 174 22.64 8.64 7.22
CA VAL A 174 21.34 8.31 7.83
C VAL A 174 20.61 9.57 8.27
N HIS A 175 21.32 10.59 8.79
CA HIS A 175 20.72 11.86 9.15
C HIS A 175 20.11 12.56 7.93
N ALA A 176 20.85 12.66 6.81
CA ALA A 176 20.35 13.21 5.58
C ALA A 176 19.12 12.43 5.06
N LEU A 177 19.13 11.10 5.16
CA LEU A 177 17.99 10.27 4.77
C LEU A 177 16.76 10.52 5.66
N MET A 178 16.94 10.62 6.98
CA MET A 178 15.83 10.93 7.91
C MET A 178 15.19 12.27 7.60
N ASP A 179 16.01 13.31 7.30
CA ASP A 179 15.50 14.62 6.91
C ASP A 179 14.74 14.58 5.59
N ALA A 180 15.24 13.82 4.60
CA ALA A 180 14.50 13.59 3.37
C ALA A 180 13.12 12.95 3.64
N MET A 181 13.07 11.91 4.47
CA MET A 181 11.83 11.20 4.81
C MET A 181 10.82 12.11 5.54
N LEU A 182 11.27 12.83 6.56
CA LEU A 182 10.43 13.76 7.32
C LEU A 182 9.92 14.91 6.46
N GLY A 183 10.80 15.47 5.62
CA GLY A 183 10.47 16.55 4.68
C GLY A 183 9.41 16.13 3.66
N ALA A 184 9.49 14.90 3.12
CA ALA A 184 8.52 14.37 2.16
C ALA A 184 7.08 14.38 2.70
N VAL A 185 6.89 14.17 4.00
CA VAL A 185 5.58 14.14 4.66
C VAL A 185 5.26 15.39 5.50
N ALA A 186 6.07 16.44 5.35
CA ALA A 186 5.94 17.73 6.05
C ALA A 186 5.95 17.60 7.59
N LEU A 187 6.84 16.77 8.13
CA LEU A 187 7.06 16.60 9.56
C LEU A 187 8.23 17.42 10.14
N GLY A 188 8.88 18.25 9.31
CA GLY A 188 10.03 19.05 9.70
C GLY A 188 11.35 18.28 9.51
N ASP A 189 12.25 18.36 10.46
CA ASP A 189 13.60 17.82 10.44
C ASP A 189 13.89 16.93 11.66
N ILE A 190 15.06 16.27 11.66
CA ILE A 190 15.49 15.40 12.76
C ILE A 190 15.68 16.16 14.07
N GLY A 191 16.10 17.42 14.04
CA GLY A 191 16.29 18.25 15.24
C GLY A 191 15.01 18.48 16.03
N ARG A 192 13.87 18.54 15.32
CA ARG A 192 12.54 18.64 15.94
C ARG A 192 12.14 17.36 16.68
N HIS A 193 12.51 16.19 16.17
CA HIS A 193 12.11 14.88 16.71
C HIS A 193 13.14 14.33 17.71
N PHE A 194 14.40 14.66 17.54
CA PHE A 194 15.53 14.14 18.32
C PHE A 194 16.46 15.29 18.74
N PRO A 195 16.00 16.22 19.59
CA PRO A 195 16.79 17.38 19.96
C PRO A 195 18.08 16.98 20.71
N ASP A 196 19.18 17.64 20.40
CA ASP A 196 20.48 17.41 21.03
C ASP A 196 20.47 17.67 22.54
N SER A 197 19.50 18.45 23.04
CA SER A 197 19.30 18.70 24.46
C SER A 197 18.77 17.48 25.23
N ASP A 198 18.26 16.47 24.55
CA ASP A 198 17.71 15.28 25.17
C ASP A 198 18.78 14.18 25.33
N SER A 199 19.15 13.93 26.58
CA SER A 199 20.18 12.94 26.92
C SER A 199 19.87 11.50 26.48
N ARG A 200 18.61 11.19 26.17
CA ARG A 200 18.17 9.86 25.65
C ARG A 200 18.80 9.51 24.31
N TYR A 201 19.16 10.51 23.51
CA TYR A 201 19.73 10.33 22.18
C TYR A 201 21.26 10.38 22.16
N LYS A 202 21.91 10.65 23.30
CA LYS A 202 23.38 10.70 23.38
C LYS A 202 24.03 9.34 23.09
N GLY A 203 24.80 9.26 21.99
CA GLY A 203 25.48 8.04 21.55
C GLY A 203 24.55 6.96 20.99
N ILE A 204 23.29 7.29 20.72
CA ILE A 204 22.36 6.34 20.10
C ILE A 204 22.78 6.06 18.66
N SER A 205 22.50 4.84 18.18
CA SER A 205 22.68 4.51 16.77
C SER A 205 21.65 5.25 15.91
N SER A 206 22.10 5.92 14.84
CA SER A 206 21.24 6.61 13.89
C SER A 206 20.32 5.64 13.16
N MET A 207 20.68 4.37 13.02
CA MET A 207 19.79 3.34 12.47
C MET A 207 18.53 3.12 13.33
N LYS A 208 18.63 3.22 14.66
CA LYS A 208 17.46 3.17 15.57
C LYS A 208 16.56 4.41 15.40
N LEU A 209 17.17 5.57 15.16
CA LEU A 209 16.43 6.80 14.86
C LEU A 209 15.71 6.69 13.51
N LEU A 210 16.35 6.08 12.50
CA LEU A 210 15.75 5.82 11.19
C LEU A 210 14.51 4.91 11.31
N GLU A 211 14.59 3.83 12.10
CA GLU A 211 13.44 2.98 12.40
C GLU A 211 12.28 3.76 13.06
N HIS A 212 12.63 4.72 13.94
CA HIS A 212 11.61 5.58 14.55
C HIS A 212 10.97 6.52 13.52
N VAL A 213 11.76 7.14 12.64
CA VAL A 213 11.26 7.99 11.55
C VAL A 213 10.35 7.18 10.62
N ARG A 214 10.72 5.94 10.28
CA ARG A 214 9.84 5.04 9.51
C ARG A 214 8.47 4.89 10.17
N LYS A 215 8.43 4.63 11.48
CA LYS A 215 7.16 4.51 12.23
C LYS A 215 6.35 5.82 12.24
N LEU A 216 7.00 6.98 12.20
CA LEU A 216 6.31 8.26 12.07
C LEU A 216 5.64 8.41 10.70
N LEU A 217 6.28 7.92 9.63
CA LEU A 217 5.69 7.87 8.30
C LEU A 217 4.51 6.90 8.25
N ASP A 218 4.65 5.70 8.83
CA ASP A 218 3.56 4.71 8.94
C ASP A 218 2.32 5.32 9.60
N GLY A 219 2.51 6.10 10.67
CA GLY A 219 1.44 6.85 11.35
C GLY A 219 0.77 7.95 10.49
N LYS A 220 1.35 8.27 9.34
CA LYS A 220 0.80 9.17 8.32
C LYS A 220 0.26 8.44 7.09
N ASN A 221 0.13 7.12 7.15
CA ASN A 221 -0.16 6.24 6.00
C ASN A 221 0.81 6.49 4.84
N ALA A 222 2.09 6.63 5.16
CA ALA A 222 3.12 6.94 4.19
C ALA A 222 4.30 5.97 4.35
N HIS A 223 4.91 5.56 3.24
CA HIS A 223 6.07 4.67 3.24
C HIS A 223 7.05 5.07 2.14
N VAL A 224 8.33 4.83 2.40
CA VAL A 224 9.39 5.05 1.42
C VAL A 224 9.31 3.97 0.36
N THR A 225 9.41 4.37 -0.92
CA THR A 225 9.44 3.44 -2.06
C THR A 225 10.81 3.37 -2.72
N ASN A 226 11.65 4.40 -2.53
CA ASN A 226 13.00 4.45 -3.10
C ASN A 226 13.85 5.46 -2.30
N ALA A 227 15.15 5.18 -2.16
CA ALA A 227 16.13 6.09 -1.57
C ALA A 227 17.42 6.14 -2.38
N ASP A 228 17.94 7.34 -2.62
CA ASP A 228 19.23 7.60 -3.26
C ASP A 228 20.09 8.49 -2.37
N ILE A 229 21.24 7.97 -1.92
CA ILE A 229 22.14 8.61 -0.97
C ILE A 229 23.48 8.86 -1.67
N THR A 230 23.96 10.10 -1.63
CA THR A 230 25.29 10.49 -2.10
C THR A 230 26.14 10.91 -0.90
N ILE A 231 27.22 10.19 -0.63
CA ILE A 231 28.19 10.50 0.42
C ILE A 231 29.34 11.29 -0.21
N VAL A 232 29.64 12.45 0.34
CA VAL A 232 30.71 13.34 -0.11
C VAL A 232 31.88 13.21 0.85
N ALA A 233 32.96 12.55 0.42
CA ALA A 233 34.13 12.25 1.26
C ALA A 233 35.41 12.10 0.44
N GLU A 234 36.49 12.77 0.85
CA GLU A 234 37.81 12.58 0.22
C GLU A 234 38.42 11.23 0.63
N LYS A 235 38.30 10.90 1.91
CA LYS A 235 38.80 9.66 2.53
C LYS A 235 37.86 9.18 3.64
N PRO A 236 37.82 7.84 3.88
CA PRO A 236 38.45 6.72 3.13
C PRO A 236 37.69 6.41 1.84
N LYS A 237 38.28 5.57 0.97
CA LYS A 237 37.56 5.06 -0.22
C LYS A 237 36.42 4.13 0.19
N LEU A 238 35.19 4.46 -0.21
CA LEU A 238 33.96 3.83 0.27
C LEU A 238 33.46 2.66 -0.62
N ALA A 239 33.98 2.52 -1.84
CA ALA A 239 33.45 1.59 -2.85
C ALA A 239 33.20 0.15 -2.34
N LYS A 240 34.09 -0.40 -1.52
CA LYS A 240 33.95 -1.76 -0.98
C LYS A 240 32.87 -1.92 0.10
N PHE A 241 32.41 -0.81 0.70
CA PHE A 241 31.40 -0.81 1.78
C PHE A 241 29.99 -0.49 1.25
N ILE A 242 29.90 0.06 0.04
CA ILE A 242 28.62 0.46 -0.55
C ILE A 242 27.58 -0.69 -0.57
N PRO A 243 27.91 -1.94 -0.95
CA PRO A 243 26.91 -3.01 -0.93
C PRO A 243 26.37 -3.32 0.48
N ASP A 244 27.20 -3.18 1.52
CA ASP A 244 26.79 -3.38 2.90
C ASP A 244 25.91 -2.21 3.38
N MET A 245 26.24 -0.98 2.99
CA MET A 245 25.46 0.23 3.27
C MET A 245 24.07 0.16 2.65
N GLN A 246 23.97 -0.26 1.38
CA GLN A 246 22.69 -0.47 0.70
C GLN A 246 21.83 -1.49 1.43
N ARG A 247 22.39 -2.65 1.78
CA ARG A 247 21.67 -3.70 2.53
C ARG A 247 21.21 -3.22 3.90
N SER A 248 22.04 -2.45 4.60
CA SER A 248 21.71 -1.90 5.92
C SER A 248 20.50 -0.97 5.87
N ILE A 249 20.49 -0.03 4.91
CA ILE A 249 19.38 0.92 4.72
C ILE A 249 18.12 0.19 4.23
N ALA A 250 18.24 -0.70 3.24
CA ALA A 250 17.11 -1.47 2.72
C ALA A 250 16.42 -2.28 3.84
N ALA A 251 17.19 -2.98 4.67
CA ALA A 251 16.66 -3.72 5.81
C ALA A 251 15.94 -2.82 6.82
N ALA A 252 16.50 -1.65 7.16
CA ALA A 252 15.89 -0.70 8.10
C ALA A 252 14.58 -0.12 7.57
N LEU A 253 14.49 0.12 6.27
CA LEU A 253 13.30 0.67 5.62
C LEU A 253 12.27 -0.41 5.25
N GLY A 254 12.68 -1.68 5.19
CA GLY A 254 11.83 -2.79 4.71
C GLY A 254 11.66 -2.76 3.20
N LEU A 255 12.70 -2.33 2.46
CA LEU A 255 12.77 -2.25 1.02
C LEU A 255 13.61 -3.39 0.43
N ASP A 256 13.44 -3.66 -0.84
CA ASP A 256 14.40 -4.45 -1.60
C ASP A 256 15.69 -3.65 -1.82
N THR A 257 16.83 -4.34 -1.92
CA THR A 257 18.13 -3.66 -2.11
C THR A 257 18.17 -2.84 -3.39
N ASP A 258 17.43 -3.25 -4.43
CA ASP A 258 17.34 -2.57 -5.72
C ASP A 258 16.61 -1.21 -5.65
N ASP A 259 15.85 -0.97 -4.58
CA ASP A 259 15.17 0.31 -4.32
C ASP A 259 16.03 1.30 -3.53
N VAL A 260 17.23 0.88 -3.09
CA VAL A 260 18.16 1.72 -2.34
C VAL A 260 19.47 1.86 -3.07
N ASN A 261 19.84 3.08 -3.42
CA ASN A 261 21.15 3.38 -3.97
C ASN A 261 22.01 4.15 -2.96
N VAL A 262 23.28 3.77 -2.85
CA VAL A 262 24.31 4.50 -2.13
C VAL A 262 25.49 4.70 -3.07
N LYS A 263 25.96 5.92 -3.21
CA LYS A 263 27.12 6.29 -4.01
C LYS A 263 28.00 7.27 -3.26
N ALA A 264 29.26 7.37 -3.64
CA ALA A 264 30.21 8.27 -3.03
C ALA A 264 30.91 9.12 -4.10
N THR A 265 31.21 10.36 -3.75
CA THR A 265 31.96 11.31 -4.59
C THR A 265 32.98 12.05 -3.73
N THR A 266 33.97 12.65 -4.40
CA THR A 266 34.90 13.64 -3.80
C THR A 266 34.42 15.04 -4.16
N GLU A 267 34.99 16.06 -3.52
CA GLU A 267 34.85 17.47 -3.92
C GLU A 267 36.09 18.01 -4.66
N GLU A 268 36.97 17.08 -5.06
CA GLU A 268 38.23 17.43 -5.79
C GLU A 268 39.07 18.49 -5.04
N GLY A 269 39.01 18.51 -3.72
CA GLY A 269 39.69 19.47 -2.86
C GLY A 269 39.08 20.87 -2.81
N LEU A 270 37.87 21.08 -3.36
CA LEU A 270 37.23 22.40 -3.45
C LEU A 270 36.27 22.71 -2.28
N GLY A 271 35.79 21.71 -1.58
CA GLY A 271 34.75 21.85 -0.56
C GLY A 271 35.21 21.47 0.84
N ILE A 272 34.28 20.93 1.60
CA ILE A 272 34.43 20.59 3.02
C ILE A 272 34.92 19.15 3.26
N ALA A 273 34.93 18.30 2.23
CA ALA A 273 35.19 16.86 2.38
C ALA A 273 36.60 16.51 2.87
N GLY A 274 37.54 17.47 2.91
CA GLY A 274 38.87 17.33 3.54
C GLY A 274 38.82 17.46 5.07
N GLU A 275 37.86 18.21 5.62
CA GLU A 275 37.69 18.46 7.05
C GLU A 275 36.50 17.72 7.66
N GLY A 276 35.60 17.22 6.83
CA GLY A 276 34.37 16.55 7.21
C GLY A 276 33.88 15.55 6.17
N ILE A 277 32.71 15.00 6.42
CA ILE A 277 31.96 14.21 5.45
C ILE A 277 30.55 14.82 5.38
N ALA A 278 30.05 14.99 4.16
CA ALA A 278 28.67 15.40 3.94
C ALA A 278 27.88 14.26 3.27
N ALA A 279 26.56 14.35 3.35
CA ALA A 279 25.67 13.46 2.59
C ALA A 279 24.45 14.23 2.08
N HIS A 280 24.03 13.89 0.88
CA HIS A 280 22.75 14.23 0.32
C HIS A 280 21.91 12.95 0.23
N ALA A 281 20.64 13.06 0.59
CA ALA A 281 19.69 11.98 0.39
C ALA A 281 18.44 12.51 -0.32
N VAL A 282 17.94 11.73 -1.25
CA VAL A 282 16.62 11.91 -1.86
C VAL A 282 15.83 10.64 -1.62
N CYS A 283 14.58 10.77 -1.22
CA CYS A 283 13.68 9.63 -1.17
C CYS A 283 12.35 9.94 -1.85
N MET A 284 11.74 8.89 -2.39
CA MET A 284 10.37 8.93 -2.83
C MET A 284 9.51 8.24 -1.77
N VAL A 285 8.40 8.88 -1.43
CA VAL A 285 7.44 8.41 -0.44
C VAL A 285 6.07 8.33 -1.07
N GLU A 286 5.44 7.21 -0.93
CA GLU A 286 4.04 7.02 -1.27
C GLU A 286 3.18 7.28 -0.01
N LYS A 287 2.20 8.17 -0.12
CA LYS A 287 1.25 8.47 0.94
C LYS A 287 -0.16 8.16 0.48
N ILE A 288 -0.83 7.25 1.20
CA ILE A 288 -2.24 6.93 0.99
C ILE A 288 -3.07 7.97 1.75
N GLY A 289 -3.97 8.63 1.02
CA GLY A 289 -4.78 9.75 1.52
C GLY A 289 -5.97 9.32 2.36
#